data_f4edf4f5d8712ea340c3a18dcf3636fa
#
_entry.id   f4edf4f5d8712ea340c3a18dcf3636fa
#
_cell.length_a   1.000
_cell.length_b   1.000
_cell.length_c   1.000
_cell.angle_alpha   90.00
_cell.angle_beta   90.00
_cell.angle_gamma   90.00
#
_symmetry.space_group_name_H-M   'P 1'
#
loop_
_entity.id
_entity.type
_entity.pdbx_description
1 polymer ?
#
loop_
_entity_poly.entity_id
_entity_poly.type
_entity_poly.pdbx_seq_one_letter_code
_entity_poly.pdbx_strand_id
1 'polypeptide(L)'
;GELNLDEVIDVYKMADTRVLYIDAAEKFFVCEYQETFEDILNRFMTAGWKIILTLRTAYRDSFQNSLLHGSKVQTYHVEPVDSDKLSTLSHTYGFQLPRDKRLLDLLCAPFYLGLYLALENLEDESMRSLNREAFEEKIWNDIIRNNRKRKDNLPTRRETALISLTTKMLQNEIYYYEILAEDDSEALSELEKSGVLFQSDDARRYLHSHDVFEELVVSHIFTER
;
A
#
# COMPACT_ATOMS: atom_id res chain seq x y z
N GLY A 1 -23.04 7.21 8.84
CA GLY A 1 -23.15 7.52 10.28
C GLY A 1 -21.79 7.38 10.90
N GLU A 2 -21.34 8.37 11.63
CA GLU A 2 -20.10 8.30 12.41
C GLU A 2 -20.24 7.19 13.46
N LEU A 3 -19.27 6.28 13.48
CA LEU A 3 -19.23 5.22 14.48
C LEU A 3 -18.71 5.83 15.78
N ASN A 4 -19.58 5.90 16.83
CA ASN A 4 -19.12 6.30 18.13
C ASN A 4 -18.34 5.13 18.78
N LEU A 5 -17.04 5.31 18.99
CA LEU A 5 -16.16 4.27 19.56
C LEU A 5 -16.61 3.78 20.94
N ASP A 6 -17.23 4.64 21.76
CA ASP A 6 -17.79 4.26 23.05
C ASP A 6 -18.96 3.30 22.88
N GLU A 7 -19.81 3.54 21.89
CA GLU A 7 -20.92 2.63 21.58
C GLU A 7 -20.39 1.26 21.14
N VAL A 8 -19.31 1.20 20.37
CA VAL A 8 -18.67 -0.08 19.99
C VAL A 8 -18.15 -0.81 21.22
N ILE A 9 -17.45 -0.13 22.12
CA ILE A 9 -16.93 -0.72 23.36
C ILE A 9 -18.08 -1.26 24.21
N ASP A 10 -19.16 -0.51 24.37
CA ASP A 10 -20.30 -0.89 25.18
C ASP A 10 -21.12 -2.03 24.56
N VAL A 11 -21.38 -2.00 23.26
CA VAL A 11 -22.13 -3.05 22.55
C VAL A 11 -21.41 -4.41 22.66
N TYR A 12 -20.09 -4.44 22.55
CA TYR A 12 -19.32 -5.68 22.61
C TYR A 12 -18.76 -6.00 24.00
N LYS A 13 -19.16 -5.28 25.04
CA LYS A 13 -18.69 -5.46 26.42
C LYS A 13 -18.87 -6.88 26.96
N MET A 14 -19.90 -7.56 26.53
CA MET A 14 -20.24 -8.93 26.96
C MET A 14 -19.74 -10.01 26.02
N ALA A 15 -19.02 -9.67 24.96
CA ALA A 15 -18.46 -10.66 24.04
C ALA A 15 -17.28 -11.40 24.69
N ASP A 16 -17.24 -12.73 24.52
CA ASP A 16 -16.18 -13.59 25.05
C ASP A 16 -14.79 -13.27 24.49
N THR A 17 -14.75 -12.84 23.24
CA THR A 17 -13.51 -12.44 22.56
C THR A 17 -13.67 -11.06 21.96
N ARG A 18 -12.82 -10.14 22.39
CA ARG A 18 -12.78 -8.74 21.93
C ARG A 18 -11.44 -8.46 21.30
N VAL A 19 -11.43 -8.30 19.98
CA VAL A 19 -10.23 -8.03 19.22
C VAL A 19 -10.45 -6.81 18.33
N LEU A 20 -9.58 -5.83 18.44
CA LEU A 20 -9.47 -4.72 17.51
C LEU A 20 -8.31 -5.02 16.56
N TYR A 21 -8.61 -5.09 15.27
CA TYR A 21 -7.60 -5.24 14.23
C TYR A 21 -7.42 -3.92 13.49
N ILE A 22 -6.17 -3.46 13.40
CA ILE A 22 -5.81 -2.22 12.71
C ILE A 22 -4.73 -2.54 11.70
N ASP A 23 -5.04 -2.34 10.44
CA ASP A 23 -4.11 -2.57 9.34
C ASP A 23 -3.35 -1.30 8.97
N ALA A 24 -2.06 -1.47 8.60
CA ALA A 24 -1.16 -0.38 8.22
C ALA A 24 -1.11 0.74 9.27
N ALA A 25 -0.90 0.36 10.53
CA ALA A 25 -0.96 1.29 11.67
C ALA A 25 0.08 2.43 11.58
N GLU A 26 1.15 2.28 10.79
CA GLU A 26 2.11 3.35 10.52
C GLU A 26 1.49 4.60 9.89
N LYS A 27 0.34 4.47 9.23
CA LYS A 27 -0.38 5.62 8.65
C LYS A 27 -0.78 6.66 9.69
N PHE A 28 -0.90 6.27 10.96
CA PHE A 28 -1.18 7.20 12.05
C PHE A 28 0.00 8.12 12.40
N PHE A 29 1.26 7.71 12.13
CA PHE A 29 2.40 8.61 12.31
C PHE A 29 2.41 9.78 11.34
N VAL A 30 1.66 9.65 10.24
CA VAL A 30 1.61 10.60 9.14
C VAL A 30 0.35 11.46 9.20
N CYS A 31 -0.59 11.13 10.11
CA CYS A 31 -1.83 11.87 10.30
C CYS A 31 -1.69 12.86 11.46
N GLU A 32 -2.36 14.01 11.37
CA GLU A 32 -2.46 15.02 12.43
C GLU A 32 -3.18 14.52 13.70
N TYR A 33 -3.59 13.23 13.71
CA TYR A 33 -4.45 12.63 14.75
C TYR A 33 -3.70 11.64 15.64
N GLN A 34 -2.39 11.76 15.80
CA GLN A 34 -1.58 10.83 16.60
C GLN A 34 -2.10 10.72 18.05
N GLU A 35 -2.36 11.85 18.72
CA GLU A 35 -2.90 11.87 20.08
C GLU A 35 -4.29 11.20 20.18
N THR A 36 -5.15 11.41 19.19
CA THR A 36 -6.46 10.77 19.11
C THR A 36 -6.32 9.25 18.97
N PHE A 37 -5.34 8.79 18.20
CA PHE A 37 -5.11 7.37 18.02
C PHE A 37 -4.58 6.70 19.29
N GLU A 38 -3.66 7.36 20.01
CA GLU A 38 -3.23 6.91 21.35
C GLU A 38 -4.42 6.76 22.32
N ASP A 39 -5.29 7.76 22.36
CA ASP A 39 -6.48 7.72 23.20
C ASP A 39 -7.39 6.54 22.85
N ILE A 40 -7.63 6.32 21.55
CA ILE A 40 -8.40 5.17 21.04
C ILE A 40 -7.79 3.85 21.52
N LEU A 41 -6.49 3.64 21.30
CA LEU A 41 -5.82 2.42 21.73
C LEU A 41 -5.93 2.21 23.24
N ASN A 42 -5.70 3.25 24.02
CA ASN A 42 -5.78 3.21 25.49
C ASN A 42 -7.18 2.87 25.98
N ARG A 43 -8.23 3.42 25.36
CA ARG A 43 -9.63 3.13 25.71
C ARG A 43 -9.98 1.67 25.44
N PHE A 44 -9.61 1.13 24.27
CA PHE A 44 -9.83 -0.28 23.95
C PHE A 44 -9.04 -1.21 24.88
N MET A 45 -7.77 -0.92 25.14
CA MET A 45 -6.95 -1.70 26.08
C MET A 45 -7.52 -1.69 27.49
N THR A 46 -7.96 -0.53 28.00
CA THR A 46 -8.57 -0.38 29.31
C THR A 46 -9.90 -1.15 29.40
N ALA A 47 -10.64 -1.21 28.30
CA ALA A 47 -11.86 -2.01 28.21
C ALA A 47 -11.59 -3.53 28.04
N GLY A 48 -10.32 -3.96 28.05
CA GLY A 48 -9.91 -5.36 27.99
C GLY A 48 -9.91 -5.96 26.59
N TRP A 49 -9.84 -5.14 25.55
CA TRP A 49 -9.69 -5.62 24.17
C TRP A 49 -8.25 -6.04 23.89
N LYS A 50 -8.10 -7.08 23.08
CA LYS A 50 -6.82 -7.41 22.45
C LYS A 50 -6.70 -6.59 21.19
N ILE A 51 -5.53 -5.98 20.99
CA ILE A 51 -5.25 -5.16 19.80
C ILE A 51 -4.24 -5.91 18.94
N ILE A 52 -4.55 -6.07 17.67
CA ILE A 52 -3.66 -6.62 16.65
C ILE A 52 -3.39 -5.49 15.66
N LEU A 53 -2.13 -5.16 15.50
CA LEU A 53 -1.68 -4.11 14.58
C LEU A 53 -0.80 -4.74 13.50
N THR A 54 -1.02 -4.38 12.24
CA THR A 54 -0.02 -4.58 11.21
C THR A 54 0.70 -3.26 10.97
N LEU A 55 2.00 -3.34 10.78
CA LEU A 55 2.82 -2.18 10.41
C LEU A 55 4.09 -2.65 9.69
N ARG A 56 4.68 -1.77 8.92
CA ARG A 56 5.95 -2.03 8.25
C ARG A 56 7.08 -2.08 9.27
N THR A 57 8.04 -2.98 9.05
CA THR A 57 9.16 -3.21 9.98
C THR A 57 9.95 -1.93 10.28
N ALA A 58 10.09 -1.03 9.30
CA ALA A 58 10.76 0.25 9.49
C ALA A 58 10.14 1.14 10.58
N TYR A 59 8.84 1.03 10.81
CA TYR A 59 8.11 1.84 11.79
C TYR A 59 7.98 1.17 13.17
N ARG A 60 8.40 -0.09 13.31
CA ARG A 60 8.22 -0.87 14.54
C ARG A 60 8.74 -0.16 15.79
N ASP A 61 9.99 0.29 15.73
CA ASP A 61 10.68 0.86 16.90
C ASP A 61 10.08 2.23 17.25
N SER A 62 9.73 3.04 16.26
CA SER A 62 9.03 4.31 16.48
C SER A 62 7.65 4.08 17.11
N PHE A 63 6.90 3.09 16.60
CA PHE A 63 5.58 2.74 17.12
C PHE A 63 5.65 2.22 18.55
N GLN A 64 6.60 1.36 18.86
CA GLN A 64 6.78 0.80 20.20
C GLN A 64 7.21 1.86 21.20
N ASN A 65 8.05 2.81 20.82
CA ASN A 65 8.59 3.83 21.71
C ASN A 65 7.61 4.98 21.96
N SER A 66 6.76 5.33 20.98
CA SER A 66 5.81 6.44 21.12
C SER A 66 4.43 5.98 21.59
N LEU A 67 3.79 5.09 20.84
CA LEU A 67 2.37 4.75 21.04
C LEU A 67 2.13 3.59 22.01
N LEU A 68 3.10 2.69 22.16
CA LEU A 68 2.94 1.49 22.99
C LEU A 68 3.87 1.49 24.21
N HIS A 69 4.39 2.67 24.58
CA HIS A 69 5.32 2.80 25.69
C HIS A 69 4.74 2.21 26.98
N GLY A 70 5.44 1.23 27.59
CA GLY A 70 4.99 0.54 28.79
C GLY A 70 3.99 -0.60 28.58
N SER A 71 3.48 -0.81 27.36
CA SER A 71 2.58 -1.92 27.05
C SER A 71 3.36 -3.22 26.78
N LYS A 72 2.77 -4.37 27.16
CA LYS A 72 3.31 -5.68 26.75
C LYS A 72 2.93 -5.96 25.32
N VAL A 73 3.91 -5.85 24.42
CA VAL A 73 3.76 -6.11 22.99
C VAL A 73 4.40 -7.45 22.63
N GLN A 74 3.66 -8.28 21.90
CA GLN A 74 4.20 -9.47 21.27
C GLN A 74 4.31 -9.21 19.77
N THR A 75 5.54 -9.26 19.24
CA THR A 75 5.82 -9.02 17.83
C THR A 75 5.89 -10.34 17.07
N TYR A 76 5.18 -10.41 15.96
CA TYR A 76 5.27 -11.49 14.98
C TYR A 76 5.82 -10.90 13.69
N HIS A 77 6.87 -11.50 13.16
CA HIS A 77 7.41 -11.12 11.87
C HIS A 77 6.77 -11.97 10.77
N VAL A 78 6.22 -11.31 9.75
CA VAL A 78 5.69 -12.00 8.57
C VAL A 78 6.82 -12.12 7.56
N GLU A 79 7.29 -13.34 7.39
CA GLU A 79 8.36 -13.63 6.43
C GLU A 79 7.87 -13.50 4.99
N PRO A 80 8.73 -13.07 4.06
CA PRO A 80 8.45 -13.15 2.63
C PRO A 80 8.06 -14.57 2.22
N VAL A 81 7.35 -14.70 1.12
CA VAL A 81 7.06 -16.01 0.53
C VAL A 81 8.39 -16.61 0.05
N ASP A 82 8.74 -17.81 0.53
CA ASP A 82 9.93 -18.49 0.04
C ASP A 82 9.73 -19.04 -1.39
N SER A 83 10.83 -19.37 -2.07
CA SER A 83 10.80 -19.83 -3.46
C SER A 83 10.00 -21.13 -3.65
N ASP A 84 9.99 -22.01 -2.64
CA ASP A 84 9.27 -23.29 -2.71
C ASP A 84 7.77 -23.06 -2.59
N LYS A 85 7.35 -22.16 -1.69
CA LYS A 85 5.95 -21.73 -1.60
C LYS A 85 5.52 -20.99 -2.86
N LEU A 86 6.36 -20.11 -3.42
CA LEU A 86 6.06 -19.43 -4.68
C LEU A 86 5.84 -20.42 -5.81
N SER A 87 6.68 -21.47 -5.91
CA SER A 87 6.50 -22.56 -6.87
C SER A 87 5.19 -23.32 -6.64
N THR A 88 4.86 -23.63 -5.39
CA THR A 88 3.60 -24.30 -5.04
C THR A 88 2.38 -23.42 -5.42
N LEU A 89 2.43 -22.14 -5.16
CA LEU A 89 1.38 -21.17 -5.54
C LEU A 89 1.21 -21.13 -7.06
N SER A 90 2.34 -21.07 -7.83
CA SER A 90 2.32 -21.09 -9.28
C SER A 90 1.59 -22.32 -9.82
N HIS A 91 1.91 -23.51 -9.31
CA HIS A 91 1.22 -24.74 -9.69
C HIS A 91 -0.26 -24.77 -9.30
N THR A 92 -0.58 -24.29 -8.09
CA THR A 92 -1.95 -24.31 -7.57
C THR A 92 -2.87 -23.35 -8.32
N TYR A 93 -2.37 -22.18 -8.68
CA TYR A 93 -3.16 -21.12 -9.32
C TYR A 93 -2.92 -20.99 -10.82
N GLY A 94 -2.05 -21.81 -11.42
CA GLY A 94 -1.89 -21.93 -12.87
C GLY A 94 -1.17 -20.75 -13.53
N PHE A 95 -0.28 -20.03 -12.83
CA PHE A 95 0.50 -18.98 -13.44
C PHE A 95 1.95 -19.37 -13.68
N GLN A 96 2.59 -18.80 -14.71
CA GLN A 96 3.97 -19.07 -15.03
C GLN A 96 4.92 -18.22 -14.17
N LEU A 97 5.98 -18.85 -13.65
CA LEU A 97 7.06 -18.12 -12.99
C LEU A 97 8.13 -17.66 -13.98
N PRO A 98 8.68 -16.44 -13.82
CA PRO A 98 9.79 -15.96 -14.63
C PRO A 98 11.06 -16.77 -14.35
N ARG A 99 11.98 -16.82 -15.34
CA ARG A 99 13.30 -17.44 -15.17
C ARG A 99 14.33 -16.47 -14.59
N ASP A 100 14.06 -15.17 -14.65
CA ASP A 100 14.93 -14.15 -14.08
C ASP A 100 14.92 -14.23 -12.54
N LYS A 101 16.11 -14.49 -11.96
CA LYS A 101 16.24 -14.68 -10.51
C LYS A 101 15.91 -13.40 -9.74
N ARG A 102 16.28 -12.22 -10.27
CA ARG A 102 16.00 -10.93 -9.61
C ARG A 102 14.50 -10.67 -9.54
N LEU A 103 13.76 -11.05 -10.59
CA LEU A 103 12.31 -10.96 -10.57
C LEU A 103 11.70 -12.01 -9.63
N LEU A 104 12.19 -13.25 -9.62
CA LEU A 104 11.72 -14.27 -8.66
C LEU A 104 11.91 -13.82 -7.22
N ASP A 105 13.09 -13.28 -6.89
CA ASP A 105 13.37 -12.77 -5.54
C ASP A 105 12.41 -11.62 -5.18
N LEU A 106 12.08 -10.75 -6.15
CA LEU A 106 11.12 -9.66 -5.97
C LEU A 106 9.70 -10.19 -5.72
N LEU A 107 9.28 -11.24 -6.44
CA LEU A 107 7.96 -11.85 -6.29
C LEU A 107 7.76 -12.60 -4.95
N CYS A 108 8.84 -12.82 -4.20
CA CYS A 108 8.73 -13.31 -2.83
C CYS A 108 8.08 -12.27 -1.89
N ALA A 109 8.05 -11.00 -2.25
CA ALA A 109 7.28 -9.99 -1.56
C ALA A 109 5.81 -10.02 -2.03
N PRO A 110 4.83 -10.21 -1.11
CA PRO A 110 3.42 -10.41 -1.48
C PRO A 110 2.82 -9.29 -2.34
N PHE A 111 3.25 -8.05 -2.14
CA PHE A 111 2.77 -6.93 -2.94
C PHE A 111 3.19 -7.05 -4.42
N TYR A 112 4.46 -7.34 -4.69
CA TYR A 112 4.93 -7.55 -6.06
C TYR A 112 4.32 -8.78 -6.70
N LEU A 113 4.09 -9.85 -5.92
CA LEU A 113 3.34 -11.00 -6.39
C LEU A 113 1.91 -10.62 -6.79
N GLY A 114 1.24 -9.79 -5.97
CA GLY A 114 -0.08 -9.25 -6.30
C GLY A 114 -0.09 -8.46 -7.61
N LEU A 115 0.89 -7.57 -7.82
CA LEU A 115 1.05 -6.83 -9.08
C LEU A 115 1.33 -7.76 -10.26
N TYR A 116 2.17 -8.79 -10.08
CA TYR A 116 2.45 -9.78 -11.10
C TYR A 116 1.17 -10.54 -11.50
N LEU A 117 0.38 -10.96 -10.53
CA LEU A 117 -0.89 -11.66 -10.75
C LEU A 117 -1.99 -10.77 -11.36
N ALA A 118 -1.86 -9.44 -11.24
CA ALA A 118 -2.76 -8.49 -11.90
C ALA A 118 -2.44 -8.26 -13.39
N LEU A 119 -1.27 -8.74 -13.87
CA LEU A 119 -0.94 -8.69 -15.29
C LEU A 119 -1.80 -9.68 -16.08
N GLU A 120 -2.06 -9.35 -17.34
CA GLU A 120 -2.78 -10.30 -18.24
C GLU A 120 -1.86 -11.39 -18.78
N ASN A 121 -2.50 -12.48 -19.21
CA ASN A 121 -1.85 -13.61 -19.88
C ASN A 121 -0.78 -14.31 -19.03
N LEU A 122 -1.04 -14.50 -17.74
CA LEU A 122 -0.12 -15.15 -16.80
C LEU A 122 0.24 -16.60 -17.17
N GLU A 123 -0.57 -17.27 -18.01
CA GLU A 123 -0.33 -18.61 -18.53
C GLU A 123 0.59 -18.60 -19.75
N ASP A 124 0.88 -17.43 -20.34
CA ASP A 124 1.67 -17.30 -21.55
C ASP A 124 3.16 -17.61 -21.27
N GLU A 125 3.78 -18.35 -22.17
CA GLU A 125 5.23 -18.64 -22.15
C GLU A 125 6.09 -17.37 -22.14
N SER A 126 5.56 -16.25 -22.62
CA SER A 126 6.21 -14.93 -22.57
C SER A 126 6.52 -14.48 -21.14
N MET A 127 5.71 -14.89 -20.15
CA MET A 127 5.94 -14.58 -18.75
C MET A 127 7.22 -15.22 -18.20
N ARG A 128 7.62 -16.37 -18.74
CA ARG A 128 8.90 -17.02 -18.37
C ARG A 128 10.13 -16.22 -18.79
N SER A 129 10.03 -15.44 -19.86
CA SER A 129 11.12 -14.60 -20.34
C SER A 129 11.13 -13.21 -19.73
N LEU A 130 10.13 -12.88 -18.89
CA LEU A 130 10.03 -11.58 -18.23
C LEU A 130 11.20 -11.41 -17.26
N ASN A 131 11.91 -10.30 -17.36
CA ASN A 131 12.91 -9.87 -16.40
C ASN A 131 12.37 -8.75 -15.53
N ARG A 132 13.13 -8.34 -14.52
CA ARG A 132 12.71 -7.31 -13.57
C ARG A 132 12.37 -5.98 -14.26
N GLU A 133 13.22 -5.53 -15.17
CA GLU A 133 13.06 -4.24 -15.86
C GLU A 133 11.78 -4.24 -16.72
N ALA A 134 11.57 -5.31 -17.49
CA ALA A 134 10.36 -5.46 -18.31
C ALA A 134 9.08 -5.62 -17.44
N PHE A 135 9.20 -6.17 -16.25
CA PHE A 135 8.10 -6.25 -15.29
C PHE A 135 7.73 -4.86 -14.75
N GLU A 136 8.72 -4.07 -14.32
CA GLU A 136 8.51 -2.69 -13.87
C GLU A 136 7.90 -1.83 -14.98
N GLU A 137 8.36 -1.99 -16.24
CA GLU A 137 7.78 -1.33 -17.40
C GLU A 137 6.31 -1.75 -17.66
N LYS A 138 5.99 -3.03 -17.47
CA LYS A 138 4.59 -3.50 -17.56
C LYS A 138 3.71 -2.88 -16.48
N ILE A 139 4.17 -2.82 -15.24
CA ILE A 139 3.43 -2.13 -14.16
C ILE A 139 3.18 -0.68 -14.56
N TRP A 140 4.21 0.00 -15.06
CA TRP A 140 4.10 1.39 -15.50
C TRP A 140 3.05 1.57 -16.60
N ASN A 141 3.10 0.74 -17.63
CA ASN A 141 2.21 0.84 -18.78
C ASN A 141 0.79 0.36 -18.50
N ASP A 142 0.62 -0.74 -17.78
CA ASP A 142 -0.68 -1.42 -17.61
C ASP A 142 -1.43 -0.94 -16.38
N ILE A 143 -0.73 -0.55 -15.30
CA ILE A 143 -1.35 -0.14 -14.03
C ILE A 143 -1.30 1.39 -13.88
N ILE A 144 -0.11 2.01 -13.98
CA ILE A 144 0.03 3.46 -13.77
C ILE A 144 -0.58 4.23 -14.92
N ARG A 145 -0.10 4.03 -16.14
CA ARG A 145 -0.64 4.69 -17.34
C ARG A 145 -2.02 4.17 -17.72
N ASN A 146 -2.25 2.89 -17.53
CA ASN A 146 -3.46 2.18 -17.99
C ASN A 146 -3.72 2.42 -19.49
N ASN A 147 -2.78 2.04 -20.33
CA ASN A 147 -2.74 2.30 -21.76
C ASN A 147 -3.98 1.81 -22.54
N ARG A 148 -4.87 1.02 -21.92
CA ARG A 148 -6.15 0.58 -22.49
C ARG A 148 -7.18 1.70 -22.54
N LYS A 149 -7.11 2.66 -21.60
CA LYS A 149 -7.99 3.83 -21.51
C LYS A 149 -7.39 4.99 -22.30
N ARG A 150 -7.45 4.92 -23.63
CA ARG A 150 -6.83 5.92 -24.53
C ARG A 150 -7.65 7.22 -24.73
N LYS A 151 -8.74 7.39 -24.01
CA LYS A 151 -9.59 8.57 -24.15
C LYS A 151 -8.85 9.82 -23.63
N ASP A 152 -8.86 10.89 -24.40
CA ASP A 152 -8.39 12.22 -24.01
C ASP A 152 -6.95 12.26 -23.46
N ASN A 153 -6.06 11.43 -24.00
CA ASN A 153 -4.67 11.31 -23.58
C ASN A 153 -4.53 10.92 -22.09
N LEU A 154 -5.52 10.28 -21.51
CA LEU A 154 -5.59 9.92 -20.09
C LEU A 154 -4.36 9.15 -19.58
N PRO A 155 -3.75 8.19 -20.32
CA PRO A 155 -2.52 7.53 -19.87
C PRO A 155 -1.39 8.49 -19.55
N THR A 156 -1.11 9.48 -20.40
CA THR A 156 -0.08 10.49 -20.17
C THR A 156 -0.47 11.44 -19.05
N ARG A 157 -1.75 11.82 -18.93
CA ARG A 157 -2.24 12.66 -17.85
C ARG A 157 -2.06 11.98 -16.48
N ARG A 158 -2.36 10.67 -16.38
CA ARG A 158 -2.16 9.87 -15.15
C ARG A 158 -0.68 9.84 -14.75
N GLU A 159 0.20 9.54 -15.69
CA GLU A 159 1.64 9.55 -15.50
C GLU A 159 2.14 10.93 -15.01
N THR A 160 1.76 12.00 -15.70
CA THR A 160 2.13 13.37 -15.34
C THR A 160 1.63 13.74 -13.94
N ALA A 161 0.38 13.41 -13.63
CA ALA A 161 -0.21 13.69 -12.32
C ALA A 161 0.53 12.94 -11.20
N LEU A 162 0.84 11.64 -11.40
CA LEU A 162 1.56 10.83 -10.42
C LEU A 162 2.97 11.34 -10.20
N ILE A 163 3.72 11.63 -11.26
CA ILE A 163 5.10 12.18 -11.18
C ILE A 163 5.09 13.54 -10.46
N SER A 164 4.17 14.43 -10.82
CA SER A 164 4.05 15.76 -10.19
C SER A 164 3.74 15.63 -8.70
N LEU A 165 2.77 14.83 -8.33
CA LEU A 165 2.37 14.57 -6.94
C LEU A 165 3.55 14.02 -6.13
N THR A 166 4.19 12.94 -6.61
CA THR A 166 5.33 12.31 -5.93
C THR A 166 6.50 13.28 -5.78
N THR A 167 6.80 14.06 -6.83
CA THR A 167 7.88 15.05 -6.78
C THR A 167 7.63 16.10 -5.72
N LYS A 168 6.40 16.63 -5.63
CA LYS A 168 6.02 17.62 -4.62
C LYS A 168 6.07 17.02 -3.20
N MET A 169 5.64 15.78 -3.01
CA MET A 169 5.75 15.10 -1.72
C MET A 169 7.21 14.96 -1.27
N LEU A 170 8.10 14.50 -2.14
CA LEU A 170 9.52 14.36 -1.85
C LEU A 170 10.21 15.70 -1.58
N GLN A 171 9.91 16.73 -2.37
CA GLN A 171 10.50 18.07 -2.19
C GLN A 171 10.13 18.73 -0.87
N ASN A 172 8.93 18.46 -0.37
CA ASN A 172 8.42 19.04 0.88
C ASN A 172 8.59 18.10 2.07
N GLU A 173 9.18 16.90 1.89
CA GLU A 173 9.34 15.87 2.92
C GLU A 173 8.00 15.50 3.61
N ILE A 174 6.92 15.44 2.81
CA ILE A 174 5.58 15.10 3.26
C ILE A 174 5.12 13.76 2.67
N TYR A 175 4.26 13.05 3.39
CA TYR A 175 3.75 11.72 2.99
C TYR A 175 2.38 11.77 2.33
N TYR A 176 1.80 12.95 2.16
CA TYR A 176 0.53 13.15 1.48
C TYR A 176 0.61 14.39 0.57
N TYR A 177 -0.24 14.42 -0.42
CA TYR A 177 -0.39 15.54 -1.34
C TYR A 177 -1.76 16.20 -1.15
N GLU A 178 -1.81 17.48 -0.85
CA GLU A 178 -3.06 18.25 -0.83
C GLU A 178 -3.46 18.62 -2.26
N ILE A 179 -4.73 18.32 -2.60
CA ILE A 179 -5.28 18.57 -3.93
C ILE A 179 -5.42 20.10 -4.15
N LEU A 180 -4.87 20.57 -5.24
CA LEU A 180 -4.98 21.96 -5.66
C LEU A 180 -6.02 22.09 -6.77
N ALA A 181 -6.55 23.31 -6.96
CA ALA A 181 -7.58 23.57 -7.97
C ALA A 181 -7.11 23.34 -9.43
N GLU A 182 -5.79 23.47 -9.66
CA GLU A 182 -5.15 23.23 -10.95
C GLU A 182 -4.81 21.76 -11.25
N ASP A 183 -4.96 20.86 -10.27
CA ASP A 183 -4.64 19.44 -10.46
C ASP A 183 -5.65 18.75 -11.38
N ASP A 184 -5.16 17.75 -12.09
CA ASP A 184 -5.98 16.90 -12.93
C ASP A 184 -6.78 15.90 -12.09
N SER A 185 -7.94 16.35 -11.60
CA SER A 185 -8.82 15.56 -10.73
C SER A 185 -9.29 14.24 -11.36
N GLU A 186 -9.48 14.21 -12.69
CA GLU A 186 -9.86 12.98 -13.41
C GLU A 186 -8.71 11.97 -13.40
N ALA A 187 -7.48 12.42 -13.70
CA ALA A 187 -6.29 11.55 -13.67
C ALA A 187 -6.02 11.01 -12.27
N LEU A 188 -6.14 11.84 -11.23
CA LEU A 188 -5.98 11.45 -9.83
C LEU A 188 -7.04 10.41 -9.40
N SER A 189 -8.30 10.66 -9.74
CA SER A 189 -9.39 9.70 -9.45
C SER A 189 -9.21 8.36 -10.17
N GLU A 190 -8.70 8.35 -11.39
CA GLU A 190 -8.42 7.11 -12.12
C GLU A 190 -7.19 6.37 -11.57
N LEU A 191 -6.19 7.06 -11.02
CA LEU A 191 -5.08 6.46 -10.29
C LEU A 191 -5.55 5.81 -8.98
N GLU A 192 -6.49 6.46 -8.29
CA GLU A 192 -7.13 5.90 -7.09
C GLU A 192 -7.92 4.63 -7.43
N LYS A 193 -8.79 4.66 -8.45
CA LYS A 193 -9.56 3.49 -8.90
C LYS A 193 -8.70 2.31 -9.31
N SER A 194 -7.48 2.56 -9.78
CA SER A 194 -6.53 1.49 -10.11
C SER A 194 -5.67 1.06 -8.92
N GLY A 195 -5.90 1.59 -7.74
CA GLY A 195 -5.19 1.23 -6.52
C GLY A 195 -3.75 1.75 -6.45
N VAL A 196 -3.38 2.74 -7.28
CA VAL A 196 -2.05 3.39 -7.24
C VAL A 196 -2.00 4.44 -6.13
N LEU A 197 -3.07 5.21 -6.01
CA LEU A 197 -3.24 6.22 -4.97
C LEU A 197 -4.37 5.81 -4.00
N PHE A 198 -4.33 6.39 -2.83
CA PHE A 198 -5.39 6.35 -1.84
C PHE A 198 -5.81 7.78 -1.53
N GLN A 199 -7.11 8.05 -1.56
CA GLN A 199 -7.66 9.35 -1.17
C GLN A 199 -8.08 9.31 0.30
N SER A 200 -7.76 10.37 1.05
CA SER A 200 -8.22 10.50 2.44
C SER A 200 -9.73 10.70 2.53
N ASP A 201 -10.32 10.36 3.67
CA ASP A 201 -11.79 10.43 3.90
C ASP A 201 -12.36 11.83 3.72
N ASP A 202 -11.56 12.89 3.96
CA ASP A 202 -11.94 14.28 3.71
C ASP A 202 -11.86 14.70 2.24
N ALA A 203 -11.48 13.77 1.35
CA ALA A 203 -11.31 13.94 -0.09
C ALA A 203 -10.35 15.08 -0.49
N ARG A 204 -9.46 15.51 0.42
CA ARG A 204 -8.52 16.63 0.20
C ARG A 204 -7.09 16.19 -0.07
N ARG A 205 -6.75 14.94 0.26
CA ARG A 205 -5.37 14.46 0.23
C ARG A 205 -5.27 13.15 -0.54
N TYR A 206 -4.15 13.00 -1.24
CA TYR A 206 -3.77 11.73 -1.86
C TYR A 206 -2.47 11.22 -1.24
N LEU A 207 -2.38 9.90 -1.06
CA LEU A 207 -1.21 9.16 -0.64
C LEU A 207 -0.92 8.05 -1.63
N HIS A 208 0.33 7.60 -1.74
CA HIS A 208 0.59 6.34 -2.40
C HIS A 208 -0.09 5.20 -1.63
N SER A 209 -0.80 4.35 -2.34
CA SER A 209 -1.45 3.19 -1.70
C SER A 209 -0.42 2.21 -1.14
N HIS A 210 0.79 2.19 -1.73
CA HIS A 210 1.94 1.42 -1.29
C HIS A 210 3.24 2.11 -1.71
N ASP A 211 4.31 1.97 -0.89
CA ASP A 211 5.64 2.59 -1.12
C ASP A 211 6.27 2.17 -2.44
N VAL A 212 5.95 0.97 -2.92
CA VAL A 212 6.42 0.48 -4.22
C VAL A 212 6.06 1.44 -5.35
N PHE A 213 4.90 2.10 -5.29
CA PHE A 213 4.54 3.07 -6.34
C PHE A 213 5.40 4.33 -6.25
N GLU A 214 5.75 4.80 -5.05
CA GLU A 214 6.71 5.89 -4.86
C GLU A 214 8.09 5.49 -5.41
N GLU A 215 8.59 4.30 -5.05
CA GLU A 215 9.86 3.78 -5.53
C GLU A 215 9.91 3.66 -7.06
N LEU A 216 8.83 3.18 -7.68
CA LEU A 216 8.71 3.09 -9.13
C LEU A 216 8.75 4.47 -9.80
N VAL A 217 8.06 5.47 -9.23
CA VAL A 217 8.10 6.84 -9.77
C VAL A 217 9.50 7.43 -9.64
N VAL A 218 10.14 7.28 -8.49
CA VAL A 218 11.51 7.74 -8.27
C VAL A 218 12.47 7.09 -9.26
N SER A 219 12.40 5.76 -9.41
CA SER A 219 13.21 5.02 -10.37
C SER A 219 13.00 5.52 -11.80
N HIS A 220 11.74 5.74 -12.19
CA HIS A 220 11.39 6.24 -13.52
C HIS A 220 11.96 7.64 -13.79
N ILE A 221 11.84 8.58 -12.84
CA ILE A 221 12.40 9.93 -12.97
C ILE A 221 13.94 9.91 -13.18
N PHE A 222 14.63 8.98 -12.51
CA PHE A 222 16.09 8.90 -12.60
C PHE A 222 16.60 8.12 -13.83
N THR A 223 15.76 7.25 -14.41
CA THR A 223 16.14 6.46 -15.60
C THR A 223 15.87 7.18 -16.93
N GLU A 224 14.91 8.09 -16.98
CA GLU A 224 14.58 8.89 -18.16
C GLU A 224 15.48 10.14 -18.36
N ARG A 225 16.49 10.33 -17.51
CA ARG A 225 17.53 11.36 -17.67
C ARG A 225 18.76 10.80 -18.33
#